data_a9933efd5372fd008c3e9975d44f9dc6
#
_entry.id   a9933efd5372fd008c3e9975d44f9dc6
#
_cell.length_a   1.000
_cell.length_b   1.000
_cell.length_c   1.000
_cell.angle_alpha   90.00
_cell.angle_beta   90.00
_cell.angle_gamma   90.00
#
_symmetry.space_group_name_H-M   'P 1'
#
loop_
_entity.id
_entity.type
_entity.pdbx_description
1 polymer ?
#
loop_
_entity_poly.entity_id
_entity_poly.type
_entity_poly.pdbx_seq_one_letter_code
_entity_poly.pdbx_strand_id
1 'polypeptide(L)'
;MTRLHLTLAIFASMFAATGTAVAQTVGYAEAFDHFSVGCGKDIDKFCKKTDLGGGRVQQCLDQNQAGVSASCKSTISELRVQIQKRTAARAAVMRVCERDILRLCGGIQPGDGNLIECFYKVRRNTSAQCQKAVIDAGYDVSLGAAPASGKTVLSSADLVNSLQDVEVAAANISAASLRQLIEQGIRDPSRANPVNRAPLSTQLGALAQIIIAVNFDFDSARIRPDSFRAVGLMADSLYHPYLQGYRFLIVGHTDAKGGREYNLRLSQRRADAIREALVNPFGINPARIEAVGLGEEQLLNRSNPEAAENRRVQLINIGK
;
A
#
# COMPACT_ATOMS: atom_id res chain seq x y z
N MET A 1 56.78 41.41 -47.64
CA MET A 1 55.57 40.70 -48.12
C MET A 1 55.20 39.64 -47.05
N THR A 2 54.43 40.09 -46.11
CA THR A 2 54.11 39.24 -44.90
C THR A 2 52.64 38.86 -45.01
N ARG A 3 52.33 37.57 -45.23
CA ARG A 3 50.98 37.03 -45.26
C ARG A 3 50.43 36.79 -43.89
N LEU A 4 49.38 37.49 -43.54
CA LEU A 4 48.62 37.35 -42.29
C LEU A 4 47.59 36.24 -42.49
N HIS A 5 47.69 35.13 -41.77
CA HIS A 5 46.67 34.06 -41.72
C HIS A 5 45.66 34.36 -40.63
N LEU A 6 44.46 34.68 -41.07
CA LEU A 6 43.30 34.88 -40.21
C LEU A 6 42.63 33.52 -39.95
N THR A 7 42.84 32.95 -38.78
CA THR A 7 42.14 31.73 -38.34
C THR A 7 40.82 32.09 -37.68
N LEU A 8 39.74 31.74 -38.40
CA LEU A 8 38.36 31.89 -37.92
C LEU A 8 38.00 30.77 -36.96
N ALA A 9 37.96 31.06 -35.66
CA ALA A 9 37.51 30.12 -34.64
C ALA A 9 35.99 30.10 -34.61
N ILE A 10 35.40 29.01 -35.10
CA ILE A 10 33.95 28.74 -34.99
C ILE A 10 33.66 28.23 -33.58
N PHE A 11 33.10 29.08 -32.74
CA PHE A 11 32.53 28.67 -31.42
C PHE A 11 31.21 27.95 -31.71
N ALA A 12 31.24 26.64 -31.69
CA ALA A 12 30.03 25.81 -31.62
C ALA A 12 29.44 25.91 -30.20
N SER A 13 28.43 26.76 -30.02
CA SER A 13 27.65 26.82 -28.80
C SER A 13 26.82 25.54 -28.66
N MET A 14 27.31 24.59 -27.89
CA MET A 14 26.50 23.46 -27.41
C MET A 14 25.43 24.00 -26.43
N PHE A 15 24.24 24.22 -26.94
CA PHE A 15 23.05 24.33 -26.09
C PHE A 15 22.81 22.96 -25.43
N ALA A 16 23.33 22.79 -24.24
CA ALA A 16 22.89 21.72 -23.36
C ALA A 16 21.41 22.01 -23.01
N ALA A 17 20.51 21.30 -23.68
CA ALA A 17 19.14 21.24 -23.26
C ALA A 17 19.11 20.59 -21.87
N THR A 18 19.16 21.40 -20.82
CA THR A 18 18.83 20.98 -19.46
C THR A 18 17.34 20.68 -19.44
N GLY A 19 16.98 19.46 -19.85
CA GLY A 19 15.67 18.92 -19.57
C GLY A 19 15.50 18.96 -18.06
N THR A 20 14.67 19.87 -17.57
CA THR A 20 14.20 19.83 -16.20
C THR A 20 13.47 18.50 -16.03
N ALA A 21 14.15 17.50 -15.49
CA ALA A 21 13.51 16.30 -15.01
C ALA A 21 12.47 16.79 -14.00
N VAL A 22 11.21 16.79 -14.42
CA VAL A 22 10.10 17.05 -13.49
C VAL A 22 10.15 15.91 -12.51
N ALA A 23 10.61 16.19 -11.30
CA ALA A 23 10.70 15.20 -10.25
C ALA A 23 9.29 14.65 -10.01
N GLN A 24 9.07 13.41 -10.45
CA GLN A 24 7.84 12.66 -10.15
C GLN A 24 7.67 12.62 -8.63
N THR A 25 6.44 12.74 -8.18
CA THR A 25 6.17 12.61 -6.74
C THR A 25 6.46 11.17 -6.30
N VAL A 26 7.09 11.02 -5.15
CA VAL A 26 7.45 9.70 -4.60
C VAL A 26 6.20 8.93 -4.17
N GLY A 27 6.12 7.63 -4.49
CA GLY A 27 5.09 6.72 -3.98
C GLY A 27 5.26 6.44 -2.48
N TYR A 28 4.21 5.99 -1.83
CA TYR A 28 4.29 5.60 -0.41
C TYR A 28 5.23 4.43 -0.19
N ALA A 29 5.23 3.45 -1.10
CA ALA A 29 6.15 2.31 -1.03
C ALA A 29 7.63 2.76 -1.05
N GLU A 30 7.96 3.65 -1.99
CA GLU A 30 9.29 4.21 -2.13
C GLU A 30 9.66 5.12 -0.94
N ALA A 31 8.70 5.97 -0.50
CA ALA A 31 8.89 6.81 0.68
C ALA A 31 9.20 6.00 1.94
N PHE A 32 8.50 4.88 2.14
CA PHE A 32 8.72 4.01 3.29
C PHE A 32 10.00 3.18 3.19
N ASP A 33 10.43 2.84 1.98
CA ASP A 33 11.73 2.22 1.76
C ASP A 33 12.86 3.19 2.16
N HIS A 34 12.80 4.42 1.68
CA HIS A 34 13.74 5.47 2.08
C HIS A 34 13.70 5.75 3.60
N PHE A 35 12.49 5.77 4.19
CA PHE A 35 12.34 5.94 5.63
C PHE A 35 12.96 4.80 6.44
N SER A 36 12.74 3.56 5.99
CA SER A 36 13.34 2.38 6.61
C SER A 36 14.87 2.39 6.54
N VAL A 37 15.42 2.76 5.39
CA VAL A 37 16.88 2.85 5.20
C VAL A 37 17.49 4.00 6.02
N GLY A 38 16.87 5.19 5.97
CA GLY A 38 17.39 6.38 6.63
C GLY A 38 17.19 6.42 8.14
N CYS A 39 16.08 5.83 8.63
CA CYS A 39 15.66 5.92 10.03
C CYS A 39 15.60 4.58 10.79
N GLY A 40 15.75 3.45 10.11
CA GLY A 40 15.52 2.12 10.74
C GLY A 40 16.33 1.91 12.00
N LYS A 41 17.62 2.29 12.01
CA LYS A 41 18.49 2.18 13.20
C LYS A 41 18.03 3.07 14.36
N ASP A 42 17.57 4.28 14.06
CA ASP A 42 17.06 5.22 15.09
C ASP A 42 15.71 4.72 15.64
N ILE A 43 14.85 4.17 14.77
CA ILE A 43 13.58 3.56 15.19
C ILE A 43 13.84 2.38 16.12
N ASP A 44 14.75 1.49 15.78
CA ASP A 44 15.09 0.34 16.63
C ASP A 44 15.76 0.74 17.94
N LYS A 45 16.49 1.84 17.96
CA LYS A 45 17.15 2.36 19.16
C LYS A 45 16.19 3.09 20.10
N PHE A 46 15.39 4.01 19.59
CA PHE A 46 14.59 4.93 20.40
C PHE A 46 13.10 4.56 20.45
N CYS A 47 12.57 3.91 19.39
CA CYS A 47 11.15 3.71 19.16
C CYS A 47 10.77 2.22 19.06
N LYS A 48 11.58 1.33 19.63
CA LYS A 48 11.41 -0.13 19.54
C LYS A 48 10.03 -0.65 20.00
N LYS A 49 9.32 0.10 20.86
CA LYS A 49 8.00 -0.29 21.36
C LYS A 49 6.86 0.49 20.69
N THR A 50 7.15 1.24 19.61
CA THR A 50 6.20 2.14 18.97
C THR A 50 5.67 1.52 17.69
N ASP A 51 4.35 1.46 17.55
CA ASP A 51 3.67 1.00 16.33
C ASP A 51 3.72 2.05 15.22
N LEU A 52 3.67 1.62 13.97
CA LEU A 52 3.73 2.49 12.79
C LEU A 52 2.50 3.42 12.68
N GLY A 53 1.33 2.96 13.10
CA GLY A 53 0.08 3.70 12.97
C GLY A 53 0.02 4.98 13.80
N GLY A 54 -0.91 5.87 13.44
CA GLY A 54 -1.19 7.11 14.17
C GLY A 54 -0.07 8.14 14.20
N GLY A 55 0.95 8.01 13.34
CA GLY A 55 2.11 8.91 13.37
C GLY A 55 3.02 8.71 14.60
N ARG A 56 2.79 7.64 15.38
CA ARG A 56 3.51 7.40 16.64
C ARG A 56 5.01 7.23 16.48
N VAL A 57 5.47 6.60 15.39
CA VAL A 57 6.91 6.48 15.11
C VAL A 57 7.52 7.87 14.90
N GLN A 58 6.87 8.74 14.15
CA GLN A 58 7.36 10.11 13.97
C GLN A 58 7.37 10.87 15.29
N GLN A 59 6.28 10.83 16.05
CA GLN A 59 6.22 11.47 17.36
C GLN A 59 7.32 10.99 18.31
N CYS A 60 7.61 9.67 18.30
CA CYS A 60 8.70 9.11 19.09
C CYS A 60 10.07 9.65 18.64
N LEU A 61 10.33 9.73 17.34
CA LEU A 61 11.58 10.30 16.81
C LEU A 61 11.70 11.78 17.15
N ASP A 62 10.62 12.56 17.09
CA ASP A 62 10.58 13.97 17.45
C ASP A 62 10.88 14.17 18.97
N GLN A 63 10.35 13.30 19.83
CA GLN A 63 10.65 13.31 21.27
C GLN A 63 12.12 12.97 21.59
N ASN A 64 12.77 12.19 20.74
CA ASN A 64 14.17 11.80 20.87
C ASN A 64 15.11 12.58 19.93
N GLN A 65 14.68 13.75 19.44
CA GLN A 65 15.34 14.52 18.38
C GLN A 65 16.84 14.75 18.64
N ALA A 66 17.25 14.95 19.89
CA ALA A 66 18.65 15.16 20.23
C ALA A 66 19.55 13.97 19.88
N GLY A 67 19.02 12.74 19.97
CA GLY A 67 19.77 11.50 19.71
C GLY A 67 19.58 10.93 18.30
N VAL A 68 18.57 11.40 17.55
CA VAL A 68 18.29 10.94 16.18
C VAL A 68 19.37 11.41 15.22
N SER A 69 19.84 10.51 14.35
CA SER A 69 20.90 10.78 13.39
C SER A 69 20.56 11.90 12.39
N ALA A 70 21.56 12.58 11.87
CA ALA A 70 21.41 13.60 10.83
C ALA A 70 20.77 13.01 9.55
N SER A 71 21.12 11.78 9.20
CA SER A 71 20.55 11.05 8.07
C SER A 71 19.04 10.87 8.22
N CYS A 72 18.56 10.41 9.38
CA CYS A 72 17.13 10.24 9.63
C CYS A 72 16.38 11.58 9.59
N LYS A 73 16.94 12.65 10.17
CA LYS A 73 16.35 14.01 10.13
C LYS A 73 16.19 14.51 8.69
N SER A 74 17.22 14.36 7.85
CA SER A 74 17.18 14.72 6.42
C SER A 74 16.10 13.90 5.71
N THR A 75 16.11 12.58 5.86
CA THR A 75 15.13 11.68 5.27
C THR A 75 13.69 12.09 5.62
N ILE A 76 13.39 12.36 6.89
CA ILE A 76 12.04 12.79 7.33
C ILE A 76 11.64 14.08 6.64
N SER A 77 12.54 15.06 6.57
CA SER A 77 12.23 16.38 5.98
C SER A 77 11.96 16.27 4.47
N GLU A 78 12.73 15.50 3.75
CA GLU A 78 12.58 15.25 2.32
C GLU A 78 11.27 14.50 2.01
N LEU A 79 11.01 13.42 2.73
CA LEU A 79 9.80 12.61 2.53
C LEU A 79 8.53 13.39 2.86
N ARG A 80 8.54 14.24 3.88
CA ARG A 80 7.41 15.11 4.21
C ARG A 80 7.03 15.99 3.03
N VAL A 81 7.99 16.63 2.38
CA VAL A 81 7.76 17.49 1.22
C VAL A 81 7.21 16.68 0.04
N GLN A 82 7.78 15.50 -0.23
CA GLN A 82 7.36 14.66 -1.35
C GLN A 82 5.93 14.13 -1.16
N ILE A 83 5.61 13.64 0.03
CA ILE A 83 4.27 13.14 0.36
C ILE A 83 3.23 14.28 0.28
N GLN A 84 3.58 15.48 0.77
CA GLN A 84 2.69 16.65 0.66
C GLN A 84 2.41 17.02 -0.79
N LYS A 85 3.43 17.02 -1.66
CA LYS A 85 3.26 17.26 -3.11
C LYS A 85 2.33 16.23 -3.74
N ARG A 86 2.52 14.94 -3.44
CA ARG A 86 1.67 13.87 -3.98
C ARG A 86 0.22 13.98 -3.49
N THR A 87 0.02 14.27 -2.22
CA THR A 87 -1.31 14.48 -1.64
C THR A 87 -2.02 15.68 -2.28
N ALA A 88 -1.31 16.79 -2.46
CA ALA A 88 -1.85 17.97 -3.15
C ALA A 88 -2.19 17.68 -4.62
N ALA A 89 -1.34 16.93 -5.33
CA ALA A 89 -1.60 16.51 -6.71
C ALA A 89 -2.87 15.64 -6.80
N ARG A 90 -3.04 14.67 -5.90
CA ARG A 90 -4.26 13.83 -5.83
C ARG A 90 -5.51 14.66 -5.60
N ALA A 91 -5.47 15.63 -4.69
CA ALA A 91 -6.60 16.54 -4.44
C ALA A 91 -6.93 17.44 -5.63
N ALA A 92 -5.94 17.74 -6.48
CA ALA A 92 -6.09 18.64 -7.62
C ALA A 92 -6.53 17.93 -8.91
N VAL A 93 -6.29 16.63 -9.07
CA VAL A 93 -6.44 15.91 -10.35
C VAL A 93 -7.82 16.07 -10.97
N MET A 94 -8.89 15.91 -10.18
CA MET A 94 -10.27 16.01 -10.68
C MET A 94 -10.58 17.41 -11.18
N ARG A 95 -10.11 18.46 -10.51
CA ARG A 95 -10.29 19.84 -10.91
C ARG A 95 -9.46 20.20 -12.16
N VAL A 96 -8.21 19.76 -12.22
CA VAL A 96 -7.33 20.01 -13.37
C VAL A 96 -7.85 19.32 -14.64
N CYS A 97 -8.45 18.14 -14.48
CA CYS A 97 -8.96 17.31 -15.56
C CYS A 97 -10.46 17.52 -15.86
N GLU A 98 -11.14 18.44 -15.19
CA GLU A 98 -12.60 18.61 -15.24
C GLU A 98 -13.14 18.67 -16.68
N ARG A 99 -12.54 19.45 -17.57
CA ARG A 99 -12.96 19.55 -18.98
C ARG A 99 -12.84 18.22 -19.73
N ASP A 100 -11.75 17.49 -19.49
CA ASP A 100 -11.54 16.18 -20.11
C ASP A 100 -12.51 15.15 -19.55
N ILE A 101 -12.79 15.18 -18.24
CA ILE A 101 -13.76 14.31 -17.58
C ILE A 101 -15.17 14.55 -18.13
N LEU A 102 -15.61 15.81 -18.23
CA LEU A 102 -16.92 16.14 -18.80
C LEU A 102 -17.06 15.68 -20.24
N ARG A 103 -16.01 15.84 -21.04
CA ARG A 103 -16.00 15.42 -22.45
C ARG A 103 -15.99 13.91 -22.62
N LEU A 104 -15.22 13.17 -21.82
CA LEU A 104 -14.95 11.74 -22.03
C LEU A 104 -15.78 10.83 -21.13
N CYS A 105 -16.24 11.33 -19.98
CA CYS A 105 -16.98 10.60 -18.97
C CYS A 105 -18.31 11.25 -18.56
N GLY A 106 -18.82 12.20 -19.36
CA GLY A 106 -20.01 12.99 -19.03
C GLY A 106 -21.32 12.20 -18.81
N GLY A 107 -21.39 10.92 -19.24
CA GLY A 107 -22.54 10.04 -19.00
C GLY A 107 -22.41 9.15 -17.75
N ILE A 108 -21.30 9.26 -17.00
CA ILE A 108 -21.04 8.41 -15.84
C ILE A 108 -21.63 9.05 -14.59
N GLN A 109 -22.45 8.30 -13.86
CA GLN A 109 -22.97 8.74 -12.57
C GLN A 109 -21.84 8.83 -11.53
N PRO A 110 -21.69 9.99 -10.84
CA PRO A 110 -20.73 10.13 -9.74
C PRO A 110 -21.10 9.21 -8.58
N GLY A 111 -20.09 8.70 -7.88
CA GLY A 111 -20.22 7.81 -6.74
C GLY A 111 -19.37 6.55 -6.91
N ASP A 112 -19.09 5.86 -5.82
CA ASP A 112 -18.39 4.57 -5.76
C ASP A 112 -17.11 4.49 -6.62
N GLY A 113 -16.43 5.61 -6.83
CA GLY A 113 -15.22 5.69 -7.66
C GLY A 113 -15.49 5.59 -9.17
N ASN A 114 -16.74 5.51 -9.64
CA ASN A 114 -17.06 5.27 -11.05
C ASN A 114 -16.50 6.33 -11.99
N LEU A 115 -16.56 7.60 -11.57
CA LEU A 115 -16.06 8.72 -12.39
C LEU A 115 -14.54 8.69 -12.54
N ILE A 116 -13.81 8.42 -11.46
CA ILE A 116 -12.34 8.35 -11.50
C ILE A 116 -11.87 7.08 -12.22
N GLU A 117 -12.61 6.01 -12.14
CA GLU A 117 -12.35 4.78 -12.90
C GLU A 117 -12.54 5.01 -14.41
N CYS A 118 -13.65 5.64 -14.83
CA CYS A 118 -13.85 6.03 -16.22
C CYS A 118 -12.71 6.91 -16.71
N PHE A 119 -12.44 8.00 -15.98
CA PHE A 119 -11.37 8.92 -16.30
C PHE A 119 -10.02 8.22 -16.46
N TYR A 120 -9.68 7.31 -15.58
CA TYR A 120 -8.42 6.58 -15.67
C TYR A 120 -8.34 5.70 -16.93
N LYS A 121 -9.44 5.06 -17.34
CA LYS A 121 -9.51 4.27 -18.58
C LYS A 121 -9.23 5.11 -19.83
N VAL A 122 -9.69 6.36 -19.84
CA VAL A 122 -9.55 7.27 -20.99
C VAL A 122 -8.40 8.28 -20.86
N ARG A 123 -7.58 8.21 -19.81
CA ARG A 123 -6.55 9.19 -19.44
C ARG A 123 -5.56 9.53 -20.56
N ARG A 124 -5.26 8.58 -21.46
CA ARG A 124 -4.38 8.80 -22.60
C ARG A 124 -4.97 9.75 -23.66
N ASN A 125 -6.28 9.95 -23.66
CA ASN A 125 -7.01 10.82 -24.58
C ASN A 125 -7.29 12.21 -23.97
N THR A 126 -6.70 12.51 -22.82
CA THR A 126 -6.84 13.79 -22.12
C THR A 126 -5.78 14.79 -22.55
N SER A 127 -5.96 16.05 -22.15
CA SER A 127 -4.98 17.11 -22.40
C SER A 127 -3.63 16.83 -21.72
N ALA A 128 -2.54 17.39 -22.24
CA ALA A 128 -1.21 17.25 -21.66
C ALA A 128 -1.14 17.71 -20.19
N GLN A 129 -1.90 18.76 -19.84
CA GLN A 129 -2.02 19.26 -18.47
C GLN A 129 -2.68 18.23 -17.56
N CYS A 130 -3.73 17.57 -18.02
CA CYS A 130 -4.41 16.53 -17.28
C CYS A 130 -3.53 15.28 -17.15
N GLN A 131 -2.85 14.84 -18.20
CA GLN A 131 -1.90 13.73 -18.17
C GLN A 131 -0.79 13.97 -17.13
N LYS A 132 -0.24 15.19 -17.10
CA LYS A 132 0.75 15.56 -16.07
C LYS A 132 0.17 15.47 -14.65
N ALA A 133 -1.05 15.95 -14.44
CA ALA A 133 -1.70 15.85 -13.13
C ALA A 133 -1.92 14.41 -12.68
N VAL A 134 -2.24 13.49 -13.61
CA VAL A 134 -2.36 12.04 -13.35
C VAL A 134 -1.02 11.44 -12.89
N ILE A 135 0.07 11.80 -13.58
CA ILE A 135 1.43 11.36 -13.23
C ILE A 135 1.82 11.89 -11.84
N ASP A 136 1.64 13.19 -11.61
CA ASP A 136 1.97 13.82 -10.32
C ASP A 136 1.15 13.25 -9.15
N ALA A 137 -0.10 12.85 -9.38
CA ALA A 137 -0.95 12.14 -8.42
C ALA A 137 -0.50 10.69 -8.17
N GLY A 138 0.38 10.15 -9.02
CA GLY A 138 0.83 8.77 -8.97
C GLY A 138 -0.21 7.76 -9.40
N TYR A 139 -1.13 8.15 -10.28
CA TYR A 139 -2.13 7.27 -10.86
C TYR A 139 -1.64 6.56 -12.13
N ASP A 140 -0.55 7.03 -12.75
CA ASP A 140 0.07 6.36 -13.89
C ASP A 140 1.03 5.27 -13.42
N VAL A 141 0.49 4.25 -12.77
CA VAL A 141 1.22 3.02 -12.49
C VAL A 141 1.19 2.21 -13.78
N SER A 142 2.36 1.93 -14.36
CA SER A 142 2.47 1.06 -15.53
C SER A 142 2.04 -0.34 -15.13
N LEU A 143 0.78 -0.67 -15.37
CA LEU A 143 0.27 -2.03 -15.24
C LEU A 143 0.99 -2.87 -16.30
N GLY A 144 1.98 -3.66 -15.92
CA GLY A 144 2.66 -4.59 -16.83
C GLY A 144 4.18 -4.49 -16.97
N ALA A 145 4.87 -3.60 -16.27
CA ALA A 145 6.34 -3.67 -16.22
C ALA A 145 6.76 -4.78 -15.25
N ALA A 146 7.12 -5.94 -15.78
CA ALA A 146 7.79 -6.97 -14.99
C ALA A 146 9.09 -6.40 -14.39
N PRO A 147 9.46 -6.74 -13.14
CA PRO A 147 10.68 -6.25 -12.52
C PRO A 147 11.90 -6.71 -13.33
N ALA A 148 12.76 -5.79 -13.68
CA ALA A 148 13.94 -6.01 -14.52
C ALA A 148 15.06 -6.84 -13.87
N SER A 149 14.85 -7.48 -12.75
CA SER A 149 15.83 -8.35 -12.10
C SER A 149 15.18 -9.44 -11.24
N GLY A 150 15.44 -10.66 -11.54
CA GLY A 150 15.24 -12.00 -10.98
C GLY A 150 14.82 -12.26 -9.53
N LYS A 151 14.32 -11.28 -8.78
CA LYS A 151 13.55 -11.43 -7.55
C LYS A 151 12.16 -10.85 -7.78
N THR A 152 11.14 -11.65 -7.63
CA THR A 152 9.74 -11.22 -7.71
C THR A 152 9.45 -10.29 -6.51
N VAL A 153 9.79 -9.02 -6.66
CA VAL A 153 9.42 -7.99 -5.68
C VAL A 153 8.02 -7.54 -6.03
N LEU A 154 7.07 -7.73 -5.12
CA LEU A 154 5.70 -7.27 -5.28
C LEU A 154 5.69 -5.77 -5.64
N SER A 155 4.90 -5.41 -6.65
CA SER A 155 4.68 -4.03 -7.09
C SER A 155 3.25 -3.56 -6.81
N SER A 156 3.02 -2.25 -6.84
CA SER A 156 1.64 -1.71 -6.75
C SER A 156 0.76 -2.22 -7.89
N ALA A 157 1.35 -2.47 -9.07
CA ALA A 157 0.64 -3.02 -10.22
C ALA A 157 0.14 -4.45 -9.95
N ASP A 158 0.96 -5.30 -9.31
CA ASP A 158 0.56 -6.67 -8.95
C ASP A 158 -0.61 -6.64 -7.97
N LEU A 159 -0.59 -5.72 -7.00
CA LEU A 159 -1.70 -5.56 -6.05
C LEU A 159 -2.97 -5.11 -6.76
N VAL A 160 -2.88 -4.09 -7.64
CA VAL A 160 -4.04 -3.60 -8.39
C VAL A 160 -4.62 -4.69 -9.27
N ASN A 161 -3.78 -5.40 -10.03
CA ASN A 161 -4.23 -6.49 -10.91
C ASN A 161 -4.91 -7.63 -10.13
N SER A 162 -4.38 -7.99 -8.96
CA SER A 162 -4.96 -9.06 -8.12
C SER A 162 -6.26 -8.65 -7.42
N LEU A 163 -6.51 -7.34 -7.25
CA LEU A 163 -7.61 -6.82 -6.46
C LEU A 163 -8.75 -6.21 -7.30
N GLN A 164 -8.52 -5.94 -8.61
CA GLN A 164 -9.53 -5.28 -9.45
C GLN A 164 -10.59 -6.22 -10.01
N ASP A 165 -10.31 -7.53 -10.16
CA ASP A 165 -11.19 -8.51 -10.76
C ASP A 165 -12.17 -9.06 -9.71
N VAL A 166 -13.25 -8.32 -9.48
CA VAL A 166 -14.33 -8.73 -8.56
C VAL A 166 -15.46 -9.33 -9.39
N GLU A 167 -15.38 -10.62 -9.68
CA GLU A 167 -16.47 -11.36 -10.36
C GLU A 167 -17.65 -11.65 -9.43
N VAL A 168 -17.44 -11.66 -8.12
CA VAL A 168 -18.48 -11.98 -7.13
C VAL A 168 -18.55 -10.87 -6.11
N ALA A 169 -19.71 -10.21 -6.03
CA ALA A 169 -19.99 -9.30 -4.93
C ALA A 169 -20.01 -10.09 -3.61
N ALA A 170 -19.12 -9.73 -2.70
CA ALA A 170 -19.05 -10.32 -1.36
C ALA A 170 -20.20 -9.82 -0.46
N ALA A 171 -21.44 -9.99 -0.91
CA ALA A 171 -22.63 -9.32 -0.40
C ALA A 171 -22.84 -9.43 1.13
N ASN A 172 -22.10 -10.30 1.84
CA ASN A 172 -22.27 -10.49 3.28
C ASN A 172 -20.94 -10.72 4.03
N ILE A 173 -19.79 -10.40 3.45
CA ILE A 173 -18.50 -10.57 4.10
C ILE A 173 -18.08 -9.27 4.76
N SER A 174 -17.91 -9.31 6.08
CA SER A 174 -17.39 -8.22 6.89
C SER A 174 -16.48 -8.78 8.00
N ALA A 175 -15.64 -7.93 8.57
CA ALA A 175 -14.83 -8.32 9.73
C ALA A 175 -15.72 -8.80 10.89
N ALA A 176 -16.89 -8.21 11.07
CA ALA A 176 -17.82 -8.59 12.14
C ALA A 176 -18.41 -9.98 11.91
N SER A 177 -18.90 -10.29 10.70
CA SER A 177 -19.44 -11.61 10.39
C SER A 177 -18.38 -12.73 10.52
N LEU A 178 -17.16 -12.45 10.08
CA LEU A 178 -16.06 -13.41 10.22
C LEU A 178 -15.66 -13.65 11.66
N ARG A 179 -15.57 -12.59 12.49
CA ARG A 179 -15.31 -12.77 13.94
C ARG A 179 -16.36 -13.65 14.59
N GLN A 180 -17.63 -13.39 14.31
CA GLN A 180 -18.73 -14.19 14.87
C GLN A 180 -18.62 -15.68 14.49
N LEU A 181 -18.31 -15.97 13.22
CA LEU A 181 -18.12 -17.35 12.75
C LEU A 181 -16.96 -18.05 13.45
N ILE A 182 -15.85 -17.33 13.69
CA ILE A 182 -14.67 -17.87 14.37
C ILE A 182 -14.96 -18.12 15.84
N GLU A 183 -15.58 -17.17 16.53
CA GLU A 183 -15.94 -17.32 17.94
C GLU A 183 -16.91 -18.48 18.17
N GLN A 184 -17.88 -18.67 17.29
CA GLN A 184 -18.76 -19.84 17.32
C GLN A 184 -17.98 -21.14 17.12
N GLY A 185 -17.01 -21.12 16.17
CA GLY A 185 -16.15 -22.27 15.92
C GLY A 185 -15.20 -22.61 17.07
N ILE A 186 -14.76 -21.64 17.86
CA ILE A 186 -13.91 -21.86 19.04
C ILE A 186 -14.72 -22.48 20.19
N ARG A 187 -15.97 -22.07 20.34
CA ARG A 187 -16.86 -22.57 21.42
C ARG A 187 -17.39 -23.99 21.16
N ASP A 188 -17.26 -24.49 19.94
CA ASP A 188 -17.72 -25.82 19.56
C ASP A 188 -16.56 -26.85 19.62
N PRO A 189 -16.54 -27.75 20.65
CA PRO A 189 -15.47 -28.73 20.79
C PRO A 189 -15.38 -29.73 19.63
N SER A 190 -16.48 -29.98 18.91
CA SER A 190 -16.49 -30.86 17.73
C SER A 190 -15.72 -30.28 16.55
N ARG A 191 -15.45 -28.98 16.57
CA ARG A 191 -14.69 -28.22 15.58
C ARG A 191 -13.25 -27.91 16.01
N ALA A 192 -12.70 -28.70 16.91
CA ALA A 192 -11.36 -28.49 17.48
C ALA A 192 -10.22 -28.59 16.46
N ASN A 193 -10.47 -29.18 15.27
CA ASN A 193 -9.44 -29.30 14.24
C ASN A 193 -9.56 -28.15 13.21
N PRO A 194 -8.59 -27.20 13.15
CA PRO A 194 -8.62 -26.05 12.25
C PRO A 194 -8.50 -26.45 10.76
N VAL A 195 -8.08 -27.67 10.48
CA VAL A 195 -7.75 -28.14 9.10
C VAL A 195 -8.99 -28.35 8.23
N ASN A 196 -10.18 -28.51 8.79
CA ASN A 196 -11.39 -28.91 8.06
C ASN A 196 -12.50 -27.84 7.95
N ARG A 197 -12.21 -26.57 8.14
CA ARG A 197 -13.27 -25.53 8.19
C ARG A 197 -13.59 -24.97 6.81
N ALA A 198 -14.44 -25.69 6.10
CA ALA A 198 -14.89 -25.39 4.75
C ALA A 198 -15.59 -24.03 4.54
N PRO A 199 -16.41 -23.43 5.45
CA PRO A 199 -17.15 -22.23 5.05
C PRO A 199 -16.27 -21.01 4.80
N LEU A 200 -15.28 -20.74 5.68
CA LEU A 200 -14.43 -19.55 5.58
C LEU A 200 -13.48 -19.61 4.37
N SER A 201 -12.83 -20.74 4.14
CA SER A 201 -11.88 -20.89 3.04
C SER A 201 -12.55 -20.79 1.67
N THR A 202 -13.78 -21.28 1.55
CA THR A 202 -14.55 -21.22 0.30
C THR A 202 -15.05 -19.80 0.04
N GLN A 203 -15.57 -19.12 1.07
CA GLN A 203 -16.07 -17.76 0.94
C GLN A 203 -14.98 -16.75 0.62
N LEU A 204 -13.85 -16.82 1.32
CA LEU A 204 -12.73 -15.89 1.09
C LEU A 204 -11.91 -16.26 -0.14
N GLY A 205 -11.80 -17.55 -0.48
CA GLY A 205 -11.00 -18.03 -1.60
C GLY A 205 -11.56 -17.62 -2.97
N ALA A 206 -12.86 -17.31 -3.05
CA ALA A 206 -13.50 -16.84 -4.28
C ALA A 206 -13.32 -15.33 -4.54
N LEU A 207 -12.78 -14.58 -3.57
CA LEU A 207 -12.64 -13.14 -3.68
C LEU A 207 -11.28 -12.74 -4.25
N ALA A 208 -11.25 -11.62 -4.96
CA ALA A 208 -10.02 -10.98 -5.39
C ALA A 208 -9.15 -10.63 -4.18
N GLN A 209 -7.95 -11.20 -4.12
CA GLN A 209 -7.09 -11.12 -2.94
C GLN A 209 -5.63 -11.26 -3.27
N ILE A 210 -4.79 -10.76 -2.38
CA ILE A 210 -3.34 -10.92 -2.46
C ILE A 210 -2.74 -11.18 -1.08
N ILE A 211 -1.72 -12.04 -1.05
CA ILE A 211 -0.92 -12.29 0.15
C ILE A 211 0.25 -11.32 0.17
N ILE A 212 0.43 -10.63 1.28
CA ILE A 212 1.50 -9.67 1.49
C ILE A 212 2.33 -10.08 2.70
N ALA A 213 3.63 -10.24 2.49
CA ALA A 213 4.55 -10.53 3.57
C ALA A 213 4.77 -9.28 4.42
N VAL A 214 4.36 -9.33 5.68
CA VAL A 214 4.60 -8.29 6.67
C VAL A 214 5.21 -8.93 7.91
N ASN A 215 6.40 -8.51 8.27
CA ASN A 215 7.12 -8.99 9.44
C ASN A 215 6.72 -8.15 10.67
N PHE A 216 6.46 -8.86 11.75
CA PHE A 216 6.21 -8.29 13.07
C PHE A 216 7.31 -8.71 14.03
N ASP A 217 7.48 -7.97 15.11
CA ASP A 217 8.31 -8.43 16.20
C ASP A 217 7.70 -9.68 16.85
N PHE A 218 8.55 -10.46 17.54
CA PHE A 218 8.08 -11.66 18.23
C PHE A 218 7.02 -11.29 19.29
N ASP A 219 5.94 -12.05 19.33
CA ASP A 219 4.78 -11.82 20.23
C ASP A 219 4.23 -10.38 20.18
N SER A 220 4.25 -9.75 19.01
CA SER A 220 3.92 -8.34 18.86
C SER A 220 3.10 -8.08 17.60
N ALA A 221 2.39 -6.96 17.61
CA ALA A 221 1.76 -6.36 16.43
C ALA A 221 2.59 -5.19 15.85
N ARG A 222 3.77 -4.91 16.41
CA ARG A 222 4.67 -3.89 15.86
C ARG A 222 5.18 -4.34 14.51
N ILE A 223 4.86 -3.57 13.48
CA ILE A 223 5.38 -3.77 12.12
C ILE A 223 6.87 -3.39 12.11
N ARG A 224 7.71 -4.29 11.63
CA ARG A 224 9.16 -4.05 11.55
C ARG A 224 9.49 -3.07 10.43
N PRO A 225 10.58 -2.28 10.56
CA PRO A 225 11.01 -1.34 9.52
C PRO A 225 11.23 -1.99 8.14
N ASP A 226 11.71 -3.26 8.10
CA ASP A 226 11.89 -4.04 6.86
C ASP A 226 10.57 -4.33 6.10
N SER A 227 9.43 -4.11 6.73
CA SER A 227 8.09 -4.30 6.15
C SER A 227 7.34 -3.00 5.88
N PHE A 228 7.93 -1.84 6.16
CA PHE A 228 7.28 -0.55 5.90
C PHE A 228 6.96 -0.36 4.42
N ARG A 229 7.86 -0.78 3.53
CA ARG A 229 7.62 -0.78 2.08
C ARG A 229 6.34 -1.55 1.71
N ALA A 230 6.09 -2.70 2.31
CA ALA A 230 4.90 -3.51 2.03
C ALA A 230 3.60 -2.77 2.40
N VAL A 231 3.60 -2.05 3.53
CA VAL A 231 2.46 -1.20 3.93
C VAL A 231 2.29 -0.01 2.98
N GLY A 232 3.39 0.58 2.52
CA GLY A 232 3.37 1.63 1.50
C GLY A 232 2.81 1.16 0.15
N LEU A 233 3.14 -0.07 -0.27
CA LEU A 233 2.57 -0.70 -1.48
C LEU A 233 1.05 -0.87 -1.38
N MET A 234 0.54 -1.32 -0.22
CA MET A 234 -0.90 -1.38 0.02
C MET A 234 -1.53 0.01 -0.12
N ALA A 235 -0.94 1.04 0.48
CA ALA A 235 -1.45 2.40 0.41
C ALA A 235 -1.47 2.94 -1.04
N ASP A 236 -0.39 2.77 -1.79
CA ASP A 236 -0.33 3.19 -3.19
C ASP A 236 -1.39 2.49 -4.05
N SER A 237 -1.59 1.18 -3.83
CA SER A 237 -2.59 0.40 -4.55
C SER A 237 -4.02 0.83 -4.22
N LEU A 238 -4.33 1.08 -2.94
CA LEU A 238 -5.65 1.52 -2.50
C LEU A 238 -6.02 2.94 -2.99
N TYR A 239 -5.03 3.74 -3.38
CA TYR A 239 -5.23 5.02 -4.06
C TYR A 239 -5.37 4.89 -5.58
N HIS A 240 -5.13 3.70 -6.14
CA HIS A 240 -5.28 3.51 -7.58
C HIS A 240 -6.75 3.71 -8.01
N PRO A 241 -7.01 4.42 -9.13
CA PRO A 241 -8.37 4.73 -9.60
C PRO A 241 -9.29 3.52 -9.71
N TYR A 242 -8.80 2.37 -10.13
CA TYR A 242 -9.60 1.12 -10.20
C TYR A 242 -10.05 0.59 -8.85
N LEU A 243 -9.39 0.96 -7.77
CA LEU A 243 -9.66 0.44 -6.43
C LEU A 243 -10.37 1.45 -5.52
N GLN A 244 -10.51 2.73 -5.92
CA GLN A 244 -11.04 3.78 -5.03
C GLN A 244 -12.49 3.57 -4.59
N GLY A 245 -13.30 2.92 -5.41
CA GLY A 245 -14.71 2.64 -5.10
C GLY A 245 -14.93 1.40 -4.24
N TYR A 246 -13.90 0.63 -3.96
CA TYR A 246 -14.03 -0.66 -3.29
C TYR A 246 -13.68 -0.60 -1.81
N ARG A 247 -14.24 -1.54 -1.04
CA ARG A 247 -13.90 -1.83 0.35
C ARG A 247 -12.98 -3.04 0.43
N PHE A 248 -12.15 -3.07 1.45
CA PHE A 248 -11.12 -4.08 1.62
C PHE A 248 -11.12 -4.64 3.04
N LEU A 249 -10.75 -5.90 3.14
CA LEU A 249 -10.56 -6.60 4.39
C LEU A 249 -9.08 -6.98 4.53
N ILE A 250 -8.45 -6.53 5.61
CA ILE A 250 -7.12 -6.97 6.04
C ILE A 250 -7.29 -8.17 6.95
N VAL A 251 -6.72 -9.29 6.55
CA VAL A 251 -6.81 -10.55 7.28
C VAL A 251 -5.44 -10.94 7.82
N GLY A 252 -5.33 -11.02 9.14
CA GLY A 252 -4.12 -11.52 9.81
C GLY A 252 -4.20 -13.00 10.09
N HIS A 253 -3.09 -13.72 9.87
CA HIS A 253 -2.96 -15.14 10.13
C HIS A 253 -1.74 -15.44 11.01
N THR A 254 -1.80 -16.51 11.78
CA THR A 254 -0.67 -17.12 12.49
C THR A 254 -0.39 -18.52 11.94
N ASP A 255 0.73 -19.09 12.32
CA ASP A 255 0.90 -20.54 12.33
C ASP A 255 0.14 -21.15 13.53
N ALA A 256 0.12 -22.47 13.62
CA ALA A 256 -0.56 -23.22 14.69
C ALA A 256 0.31 -23.40 15.96
N LYS A 257 1.40 -22.67 16.09
CA LYS A 257 2.23 -22.69 17.28
C LYS A 257 1.60 -21.84 18.38
N GLY A 258 1.38 -22.45 19.54
CA GLY A 258 0.74 -21.79 20.70
C GLY A 258 -0.75 -22.11 20.83
N GLY A 259 -1.44 -21.36 21.67
CA GLY A 259 -2.87 -21.56 21.90
C GLY A 259 -3.74 -20.85 20.87
N ARG A 260 -4.81 -21.50 20.43
CA ARG A 260 -5.75 -21.02 19.39
C ARG A 260 -6.32 -19.63 19.69
N GLU A 261 -6.80 -19.37 20.92
CA GLU A 261 -7.32 -18.06 21.31
C GLU A 261 -6.22 -16.99 21.34
N TYR A 262 -5.02 -17.35 21.73
CA TYR A 262 -3.86 -16.46 21.69
C TYR A 262 -3.55 -16.08 20.25
N ASN A 263 -3.49 -17.05 19.33
CA ASN A 263 -3.25 -16.84 17.90
C ASN A 263 -4.33 -15.95 17.26
N LEU A 264 -5.58 -16.13 17.66
CA LEU A 264 -6.68 -15.27 17.21
C LEU A 264 -6.47 -13.81 17.66
N ARG A 265 -6.18 -13.59 18.95
CA ARG A 265 -5.92 -12.24 19.46
C ARG A 265 -4.68 -11.59 18.85
N LEU A 266 -3.61 -12.36 18.64
CA LEU A 266 -2.37 -11.85 18.05
C LEU A 266 -2.60 -11.44 16.59
N SER A 267 -3.26 -12.29 15.80
CA SER A 267 -3.57 -11.98 14.39
C SER A 267 -4.51 -10.78 14.25
N GLN A 268 -5.47 -10.62 15.18
CA GLN A 268 -6.34 -9.44 15.20
C GLN A 268 -5.53 -8.17 15.47
N ARG A 269 -4.67 -8.14 16.48
CA ARG A 269 -3.81 -6.98 16.76
C ARG A 269 -2.92 -6.62 15.57
N ARG A 270 -2.40 -7.62 14.83
CA ARG A 270 -1.57 -7.42 13.63
C ARG A 270 -2.38 -6.83 12.48
N ALA A 271 -3.58 -7.33 12.24
CA ALA A 271 -4.48 -6.77 11.21
C ALA A 271 -4.88 -5.34 11.55
N ASP A 272 -5.20 -5.05 12.83
CA ASP A 272 -5.53 -3.71 13.31
C ASP A 272 -4.36 -2.74 13.15
N ALA A 273 -3.12 -3.17 13.45
CA ALA A 273 -1.93 -2.34 13.29
C ALA A 273 -1.70 -1.92 11.83
N ILE A 274 -1.93 -2.83 10.87
CA ILE A 274 -1.84 -2.51 9.44
C ILE A 274 -2.96 -1.56 9.03
N ARG A 275 -4.21 -1.83 9.47
CA ARG A 275 -5.34 -0.93 9.20
C ARG A 275 -5.06 0.47 9.72
N GLU A 276 -4.57 0.60 10.94
CA GLU A 276 -4.23 1.88 11.54
C GLU A 276 -3.12 2.59 10.77
N ALA A 277 -2.10 1.86 10.33
CA ALA A 277 -1.03 2.40 9.51
C ALA A 277 -1.54 2.89 8.14
N LEU A 278 -2.56 2.27 7.55
CA LEU A 278 -3.16 2.72 6.29
C LEU A 278 -4.08 3.93 6.48
N VAL A 279 -4.86 3.96 7.54
CA VAL A 279 -5.85 5.04 7.79
C VAL A 279 -5.18 6.34 8.21
N ASN A 280 -4.32 6.30 9.22
CA ASN A 280 -3.82 7.53 9.84
C ASN A 280 -2.70 8.22 9.05
N PRO A 281 -1.53 7.58 8.78
CA PRO A 281 -0.44 8.27 8.05
C PRO A 281 -0.77 8.50 6.57
N PHE A 282 -1.51 7.59 5.94
CA PHE A 282 -1.79 7.67 4.50
C PHE A 282 -3.15 8.30 4.16
N GLY A 283 -4.03 8.51 5.14
CA GLY A 283 -5.34 9.12 4.92
C GLY A 283 -6.31 8.24 4.13
N ILE A 284 -6.14 6.92 4.11
CA ILE A 284 -7.12 6.02 3.52
C ILE A 284 -8.42 6.12 4.34
N ASN A 285 -9.55 6.31 3.65
CA ASN A 285 -10.85 6.40 4.31
C ASN A 285 -11.11 5.16 5.18
N PRO A 286 -11.31 5.30 6.49
CA PRO A 286 -11.50 4.18 7.42
C PRO A 286 -12.72 3.32 7.10
N ALA A 287 -13.74 3.87 6.41
CA ALA A 287 -14.90 3.12 5.96
C ALA A 287 -14.58 2.11 4.83
N ARG A 288 -13.45 2.29 4.16
CA ARG A 288 -13.00 1.38 3.10
C ARG A 288 -12.17 0.20 3.60
N ILE A 289 -11.71 0.21 4.84
CA ILE A 289 -10.76 -0.79 5.35
C ILE A 289 -11.31 -1.41 6.63
N GLU A 290 -11.56 -2.69 6.57
CA GLU A 290 -11.87 -3.52 7.72
C GLU A 290 -10.66 -4.39 8.10
N ALA A 291 -10.58 -4.86 9.33
CA ALA A 291 -9.51 -5.74 9.80
C ALA A 291 -10.06 -6.89 10.62
N VAL A 292 -9.55 -8.09 10.38
CA VAL A 292 -9.92 -9.30 11.13
C VAL A 292 -8.69 -10.21 11.31
N GLY A 293 -8.55 -10.78 12.49
CA GLY A 293 -7.59 -11.85 12.76
C GLY A 293 -8.29 -13.19 12.64
N LEU A 294 -7.73 -14.09 11.86
CA LEU A 294 -8.22 -15.47 11.74
C LEU A 294 -7.34 -16.47 12.51
N GLY A 295 -6.26 -16.01 13.16
CA GLY A 295 -5.35 -16.92 13.86
C GLY A 295 -4.85 -18.02 12.94
N GLU A 296 -4.95 -19.25 13.41
CA GLU A 296 -4.60 -20.48 12.70
C GLU A 296 -5.78 -21.12 11.94
N GLU A 297 -6.94 -20.44 11.86
CA GLU A 297 -8.18 -21.01 11.30
C GLU A 297 -8.10 -21.29 9.80
N GLN A 298 -7.17 -20.65 9.11
CA GLN A 298 -6.93 -20.80 7.67
C GLN A 298 -5.43 -20.96 7.38
N LEU A 299 -4.88 -22.13 7.63
CA LEU A 299 -3.50 -22.41 7.29
C LEU A 299 -3.32 -22.48 5.76
N LEU A 300 -2.28 -21.81 5.24
CA LEU A 300 -1.85 -21.93 3.85
C LEU A 300 -1.19 -23.29 3.61
N ASN A 301 -0.26 -23.66 4.49
CA ASN A 301 0.37 -24.97 4.52
C ASN A 301 -0.26 -25.82 5.62
N ARG A 302 -1.22 -26.67 5.24
CA ARG A 302 -1.92 -27.57 6.15
C ARG A 302 -1.11 -28.79 6.52
N SER A 303 -0.16 -29.19 5.67
CA SER A 303 0.72 -30.34 5.92
C SER A 303 1.82 -30.01 6.95
N ASN A 304 2.17 -28.73 7.08
CA ASN A 304 3.06 -28.21 8.11
C ASN A 304 2.40 -26.99 8.81
N PRO A 305 1.55 -27.23 9.82
CA PRO A 305 0.78 -26.17 10.49
C PRO A 305 1.64 -25.07 11.14
N GLU A 306 2.89 -25.37 11.54
CA GLU A 306 3.84 -24.42 12.13
C GLU A 306 4.73 -23.71 11.10
N ALA A 307 4.51 -23.94 9.80
CA ALA A 307 5.31 -23.32 8.73
C ALA A 307 5.20 -21.79 8.76
N ALA A 308 6.33 -21.14 8.43
CA ALA A 308 6.43 -19.68 8.43
C ALA A 308 5.46 -19.00 7.45
N GLU A 309 5.14 -19.64 6.35
CA GLU A 309 4.19 -19.14 5.34
C GLU A 309 2.76 -19.02 5.83
N ASN A 310 2.41 -19.72 6.93
CA ASN A 310 1.13 -19.55 7.60
C ASN A 310 1.03 -18.17 8.28
N ARG A 311 2.16 -17.57 8.71
CA ARG A 311 2.22 -16.22 9.28
C ARG A 311 2.21 -15.19 8.17
N ARG A 312 1.02 -14.77 7.75
CA ARG A 312 0.81 -13.89 6.61
C ARG A 312 -0.28 -12.86 6.85
N VAL A 313 -0.33 -11.89 5.97
CA VAL A 313 -1.42 -10.93 5.84
C VAL A 313 -2.03 -11.08 4.45
N GLN A 314 -3.35 -11.06 4.37
CA GLN A 314 -4.08 -11.00 3.12
C GLN A 314 -4.82 -9.67 3.02
N LEU A 315 -4.80 -9.07 1.84
CA LEU A 315 -5.67 -7.96 1.47
C LEU A 315 -6.71 -8.50 0.50
N ILE A 316 -7.98 -8.39 0.86
CA ILE A 316 -9.11 -8.98 0.14
C ILE A 316 -10.05 -7.86 -0.28
N ASN A 317 -10.45 -7.81 -1.54
CA ASN A 317 -11.49 -6.91 -2.02
C ASN A 317 -12.87 -7.50 -1.65
N ILE A 318 -13.66 -6.76 -0.87
CA ILE A 318 -15.00 -7.17 -0.41
C ILE A 318 -16.15 -6.43 -1.14
N GLY A 319 -15.85 -5.85 -2.30
CA GLY A 319 -16.85 -5.18 -3.15
C GLY A 319 -17.01 -3.68 -2.84
N LYS A 320 -17.99 -3.08 -3.49
CA LYS A 320 -18.37 -1.65 -3.34
C LYS A 320 -19.36 -1.44 -2.21
#